data_f29e5f9839acbe076d2c218ad6338778
#
_entry.id   f29e5f9839acbe076d2c218ad6338778
#
_cell.length_a   1.000
_cell.length_b   1.000
_cell.length_c   1.000
_cell.angle_alpha   90.00
_cell.angle_beta   90.00
_cell.angle_gamma   90.00
#
_symmetry.space_group_name_H-M   'P 1'
#
loop_
_entity.id
_entity.type
_entity.pdbx_description
1 polymer ?
#
loop_
_entity_poly.entity_id
_entity_poly.type
_entity_poly.pdbx_seq_one_letter_code
_entity_poly.pdbx_strand_id
1 'polypeptide(L)'
;MIAAMRILAVSGSLQARSSNAALLRTAHRMAPAGVEVVDSVSVGDVAPFNPDVERDGSAPDTVATWRAQVAAADGVLIASPEYAHSLPGSLKNALDWLVGTGELYGTRVAVLCGSPRREGCTHGRQALEQTLRAQGATVVMSATVGVVAADKGAEELHDPAAVDAVVAAIRALSAP
;
A
#
# COMPACT_ATOMS: atom_id res chain seq x y z
N MET A 1 -11.34 -24.24 11.41
CA MET A 1 -11.55 -22.81 11.12
C MET A 1 -10.65 -22.48 9.94
N ILE A 2 -11.19 -21.93 8.87
CA ILE A 2 -10.38 -21.40 7.75
C ILE A 2 -9.74 -20.13 8.28
N ALA A 3 -8.41 -20.01 8.15
CA ALA A 3 -7.70 -18.80 8.54
C ALA A 3 -8.26 -17.60 7.74
N ALA A 4 -8.40 -16.44 8.38
CA ALA A 4 -8.80 -15.23 7.69
C ALA A 4 -7.72 -14.82 6.68
N MET A 5 -8.12 -14.39 5.50
CA MET A 5 -7.22 -13.80 4.52
C MET A 5 -6.64 -12.49 5.06
N ARG A 6 -5.32 -12.35 5.05
CA ARG A 6 -4.63 -11.19 5.61
C ARG A 6 -4.19 -10.22 4.53
N ILE A 7 -4.75 -9.02 4.54
CA ILE A 7 -4.38 -7.92 3.65
C ILE A 7 -3.51 -6.93 4.44
N LEU A 8 -2.27 -6.71 3.99
CA LEU A 8 -1.39 -5.69 4.56
C LEU A 8 -1.72 -4.32 3.95
N ALA A 9 -2.14 -3.37 4.78
CA ALA A 9 -2.41 -2.00 4.40
C ALA A 9 -1.14 -1.15 4.53
N VAL A 10 -0.69 -0.57 3.42
CA VAL A 10 0.55 0.22 3.35
C VAL A 10 0.24 1.66 2.96
N SER A 11 0.56 2.61 3.83
CA SER A 11 0.46 4.04 3.51
C SER A 11 1.75 4.54 2.88
N GLY A 12 1.69 5.03 1.64
CA GLY A 12 2.79 5.76 1.01
C GLY A 12 2.92 7.21 1.49
N SER A 13 1.97 7.70 2.31
CA SER A 13 1.99 9.05 2.88
C SER A 13 2.39 9.02 4.34
N LEU A 14 3.33 9.87 4.73
CA LEU A 14 3.68 10.09 6.14
C LEU A 14 2.78 11.11 6.84
N GLN A 15 1.87 11.75 6.10
CA GLN A 15 0.93 12.70 6.64
C GLN A 15 -0.23 11.97 7.33
N ALA A 16 -0.38 12.10 8.66
CA ALA A 16 -1.43 11.44 9.44
C ALA A 16 -2.86 11.73 8.92
N ARG A 17 -3.12 12.99 8.53
CA ARG A 17 -4.41 13.43 7.97
C ARG A 17 -4.36 13.46 6.43
N SER A 18 -3.99 12.36 5.81
CA SER A 18 -3.92 12.26 4.35
C SER A 18 -5.18 11.59 3.76
N SER A 19 -5.47 11.89 2.49
CA SER A 19 -6.48 11.17 1.72
C SER A 19 -6.19 9.67 1.64
N ASN A 20 -4.91 9.31 1.54
CA ASN A 20 -4.49 7.90 1.45
C ASN A 20 -4.71 7.16 2.77
N ALA A 21 -4.47 7.81 3.92
CA ALA A 21 -4.80 7.23 5.23
C ALA A 21 -6.33 7.02 5.39
N ALA A 22 -7.17 7.94 4.86
CA ALA A 22 -8.62 7.76 4.89
C ALA A 22 -9.08 6.55 4.05
N LEU A 23 -8.45 6.29 2.90
CA LEU A 23 -8.70 5.09 2.09
C LEU A 23 -8.40 3.80 2.89
N LEU A 24 -7.26 3.76 3.58
CA LEU A 24 -6.88 2.58 4.37
C LEU A 24 -7.78 2.38 5.58
N ARG A 25 -8.15 3.44 6.30
CA ARG A 25 -9.15 3.33 7.39
C ARG A 25 -10.49 2.78 6.87
N THR A 26 -10.91 3.20 5.68
CA THR A 26 -12.10 2.66 5.04
C THR A 26 -11.93 1.18 4.72
N ALA A 27 -10.75 0.73 4.28
CA ALA A 27 -10.48 -0.68 4.02
C ALA A 27 -10.65 -1.54 5.29
N HIS A 28 -10.17 -1.08 6.44
CA HIS A 28 -10.38 -1.78 7.72
C HIS A 28 -11.87 -1.98 8.03
N ARG A 29 -12.69 -0.95 7.80
CA ARG A 29 -14.14 -1.04 8.13
C ARG A 29 -14.94 -1.84 7.12
N MET A 30 -14.54 -1.79 5.85
CA MET A 30 -15.26 -2.44 4.74
C MET A 30 -14.78 -3.86 4.48
N ALA A 31 -13.83 -4.37 5.26
CA ALA A 31 -13.35 -5.74 5.15
C ALA A 31 -14.49 -6.73 5.37
N PRO A 32 -14.78 -7.63 4.42
CA PRO A 32 -15.83 -8.62 4.57
C PRO A 32 -15.43 -9.70 5.59
N ALA A 33 -16.40 -10.49 6.03
CA ALA A 33 -16.12 -11.65 6.88
C ALA A 33 -15.08 -12.58 6.23
N GLY A 34 -14.09 -12.99 7.00
CA GLY A 34 -13.00 -13.83 6.53
C GLY A 34 -11.82 -13.06 5.93
N VAL A 35 -11.85 -11.71 5.91
CA VAL A 35 -10.73 -10.84 5.54
C VAL A 35 -10.31 -10.00 6.73
N GLU A 36 -9.03 -10.02 7.05
CA GLU A 36 -8.39 -9.15 8.05
C GLU A 36 -7.49 -8.14 7.33
N VAL A 37 -7.72 -6.85 7.57
CA VAL A 37 -6.84 -5.79 7.11
C VAL A 37 -5.95 -5.39 8.28
N VAL A 38 -4.64 -5.37 8.08
CA VAL A 38 -3.65 -5.02 9.12
C VAL A 38 -2.73 -3.92 8.61
N ASP A 39 -2.37 -2.98 9.48
CA ASP A 39 -1.46 -1.90 9.10
C ASP A 39 0.00 -2.38 9.06
N SER A 40 0.74 -1.91 8.07
CA SER A 40 2.20 -2.05 8.04
C SER A 40 2.87 -1.12 9.07
N VAL A 41 4.13 -1.41 9.40
CA VAL A 41 5.01 -0.37 9.96
C VAL A 41 5.02 0.85 9.02
N SER A 42 5.22 2.02 9.58
CA SER A 42 5.32 3.24 8.75
C SER A 42 6.50 3.12 7.78
N VAL A 43 6.27 3.38 6.50
CA VAL A 43 7.38 3.45 5.53
C VAL A 43 8.38 4.56 5.83
N GLY A 44 8.02 5.50 6.70
CA GLY A 44 8.92 6.55 7.21
C GLY A 44 9.91 6.05 8.26
N ASP A 45 9.61 4.92 8.92
CA ASP A 45 10.48 4.34 9.95
C ASP A 45 11.44 3.30 9.36
N VAL A 46 11.26 2.94 8.08
CA VAL A 46 12.15 2.02 7.37
C VAL A 46 13.45 2.75 7.01
N ALA A 47 14.57 2.28 7.55
CA ALA A 47 15.87 2.89 7.33
C ALA A 47 16.20 3.04 5.83
N PRO A 48 17.03 4.03 5.43
CA PRO A 48 17.49 4.16 4.06
C PRO A 48 18.13 2.85 3.57
N PHE A 49 17.72 2.40 2.39
CA PHE A 49 18.27 1.20 1.78
C PHE A 49 19.75 1.36 1.50
N ASN A 50 20.52 0.37 1.96
CA ASN A 50 21.95 0.29 1.69
C ASN A 50 22.28 -1.18 1.38
N PRO A 51 22.74 -1.48 0.14
CA PRO A 51 23.09 -2.83 -0.26
C PRO A 51 24.25 -3.44 0.55
N ASP A 52 25.12 -2.63 1.17
CA ASP A 52 26.18 -3.13 2.04
C ASP A 52 25.58 -3.67 3.35
N VAL A 53 24.65 -2.91 3.95
CA VAL A 53 23.93 -3.30 5.17
C VAL A 53 23.10 -4.56 4.93
N GLU A 54 22.46 -4.68 3.76
CA GLU A 54 21.70 -5.87 3.38
C GLU A 54 22.59 -7.10 3.26
N ARG A 55 23.72 -6.96 2.53
CA ARG A 55 24.70 -8.05 2.32
C ARG A 55 25.30 -8.53 3.62
N ASP A 56 25.58 -7.62 4.55
CA ASP A 56 26.20 -7.95 5.83
C ASP A 56 25.21 -8.51 6.85
N GLY A 57 23.90 -8.57 6.50
CA GLY A 57 22.84 -9.07 7.37
C GLY A 57 22.59 -8.20 8.61
N SER A 58 22.98 -6.94 8.58
CA SER A 58 22.85 -5.98 9.69
C SER A 58 21.67 -5.00 9.51
N ALA A 59 20.65 -5.42 8.75
CA ALA A 59 19.46 -4.62 8.54
C ALA A 59 18.77 -4.30 9.88
N PRO A 60 18.31 -3.04 10.11
CA PRO A 60 17.60 -2.65 11.31
C PRO A 60 16.31 -3.46 11.54
N ASP A 61 15.86 -3.57 12.81
CA ASP A 61 14.67 -4.32 13.20
C ASP A 61 13.40 -3.84 12.45
N THR A 62 13.30 -2.55 12.13
CA THR A 62 12.19 -2.02 11.34
C THR A 62 12.14 -2.60 9.93
N VAL A 63 13.29 -2.88 9.32
CA VAL A 63 13.39 -3.57 8.02
C VAL A 63 12.98 -5.02 8.14
N ALA A 64 13.44 -5.72 9.18
CA ALA A 64 13.06 -7.11 9.45
C ALA A 64 11.54 -7.23 9.68
N THR A 65 10.96 -6.31 10.45
CA THR A 65 9.51 -6.24 10.68
C THR A 65 8.75 -5.97 9.39
N TRP A 66 9.21 -5.02 8.57
CA TRP A 66 8.61 -4.70 7.27
C TRP A 66 8.58 -5.93 6.35
N ARG A 67 9.71 -6.60 6.18
CA ARG A 67 9.83 -7.84 5.40
C ARG A 67 8.89 -8.94 5.90
N ALA A 68 8.89 -9.18 7.21
CA ALA A 68 8.03 -10.19 7.82
C ALA A 68 6.53 -9.90 7.61
N GLN A 69 6.13 -8.62 7.69
CA GLN A 69 4.74 -8.22 7.44
C GLN A 69 4.32 -8.46 5.99
N VAL A 70 5.19 -8.13 5.02
CA VAL A 70 4.91 -8.37 3.60
C VAL A 70 4.86 -9.87 3.31
N ALA A 71 5.81 -10.65 3.81
CA ALA A 71 5.87 -12.10 3.63
C ALA A 71 4.67 -12.85 4.25
N ALA A 72 4.08 -12.31 5.32
CA ALA A 72 2.93 -12.91 6.00
C ALA A 72 1.57 -12.49 5.42
N ALA A 73 1.55 -11.62 4.42
CA ALA A 73 0.33 -11.11 3.81
C ALA A 73 -0.12 -11.98 2.63
N ASP A 74 -1.41 -12.29 2.54
CA ASP A 74 -2.02 -12.92 1.37
C ASP A 74 -2.21 -11.93 0.22
N GLY A 75 -2.22 -10.62 0.55
CA GLY A 75 -2.29 -9.53 -0.42
C GLY A 75 -1.88 -8.20 0.21
N VAL A 76 -1.49 -7.24 -0.62
CA VAL A 76 -1.04 -5.92 -0.17
C VAL A 76 -1.91 -4.83 -0.79
N LEU A 77 -2.47 -3.95 0.05
CA LEU A 77 -3.18 -2.76 -0.36
C LEU A 77 -2.31 -1.53 -0.11
N ILE A 78 -1.84 -0.89 -1.17
CA ILE A 78 -1.02 0.32 -1.08
C ILE A 78 -1.87 1.54 -1.41
N ALA A 79 -1.99 2.48 -0.47
CA ALA A 79 -2.56 3.80 -0.73
C ALA A 79 -1.43 4.84 -0.77
N SER A 80 -1.15 5.42 -1.94
CA SER A 80 0.02 6.28 -2.15
C SER A 80 -0.32 7.59 -2.86
N PRO A 81 0.19 8.73 -2.39
CA PRO A 81 0.11 9.98 -3.15
C PRO A 81 1.10 9.99 -4.32
N GLU A 82 0.90 10.97 -5.20
CA GLU A 82 1.90 11.33 -6.21
C GLU A 82 2.72 12.53 -5.73
N TYR A 83 4.05 12.41 -5.73
CA TYR A 83 4.97 13.51 -5.47
C TYR A 83 5.94 13.67 -6.64
N ALA A 84 6.02 14.88 -7.19
CA ALA A 84 6.90 15.20 -8.32
C ALA A 84 6.79 14.18 -9.48
N HIS A 85 5.56 13.82 -9.85
CA HIS A 85 5.25 12.83 -10.90
C HIS A 85 5.78 11.41 -10.64
N SER A 86 5.97 11.04 -9.37
CA SER A 86 6.44 9.69 -8.98
C SER A 86 5.79 9.23 -7.68
N LEU A 87 6.13 8.01 -7.24
CA LEU A 87 5.81 7.54 -5.90
C LEU A 87 6.66 8.26 -4.85
N PRO A 88 6.19 8.36 -3.59
CA PRO A 88 6.97 8.97 -2.51
C PRO A 88 8.31 8.27 -2.28
N GLY A 89 9.36 9.04 -2.00
CA GLY A 89 10.71 8.50 -1.76
C GLY A 89 10.76 7.51 -0.59
N SER A 90 10.01 7.74 0.49
CA SER A 90 9.92 6.81 1.63
C SER A 90 9.30 5.47 1.24
N LEU A 91 8.25 5.47 0.41
CA LEU A 91 7.66 4.23 -0.10
C LEU A 91 8.64 3.51 -1.04
N LYS A 92 9.29 4.25 -1.95
CA LYS A 92 10.31 3.66 -2.84
C LYS A 92 11.43 3.02 -2.04
N ASN A 93 11.91 3.69 -1.00
CA ASN A 93 12.94 3.17 -0.08
C ASN A 93 12.50 1.86 0.60
N ALA A 94 11.26 1.83 1.13
CA ALA A 94 10.74 0.61 1.76
C ALA A 94 10.65 -0.57 0.76
N LEU A 95 10.24 -0.28 -0.49
CA LEU A 95 10.19 -1.29 -1.56
C LEU A 95 11.59 -1.76 -2.00
N ASP A 96 12.61 -0.92 -1.92
CA ASP A 96 13.99 -1.31 -2.27
C ASP A 96 14.53 -2.40 -1.35
N TRP A 97 14.15 -2.42 -0.08
CA TRP A 97 14.50 -3.47 0.86
C TRP A 97 13.91 -4.85 0.55
N LEU A 98 12.89 -4.94 -0.32
CA LEU A 98 12.24 -6.19 -0.71
C LEU A 98 12.83 -6.79 -2.00
N VAL A 99 13.70 -6.06 -2.71
CA VAL A 99 14.26 -6.49 -4.00
C VAL A 99 15.14 -7.72 -3.85
N GLY A 100 16.05 -7.72 -2.88
CA GLY A 100 17.02 -8.79 -2.68
C GLY A 100 16.41 -10.07 -2.07
N THR A 101 15.35 -9.92 -1.30
CA THR A 101 14.72 -11.02 -0.54
C THR A 101 13.43 -11.54 -1.18
N GLY A 102 12.79 -10.74 -2.07
CA GLY A 102 11.75 -11.22 -2.98
C GLY A 102 10.37 -11.44 -2.35
N GLU A 103 10.04 -10.80 -1.22
CA GLU A 103 8.74 -10.97 -0.52
C GLU A 103 7.54 -10.57 -1.39
N LEU A 104 7.75 -9.73 -2.41
CA LEU A 104 6.68 -9.32 -3.33
C LEU A 104 6.49 -10.28 -4.50
N TYR A 105 7.38 -11.26 -4.70
CA TYR A 105 7.25 -12.17 -5.84
C TYR A 105 5.97 -13.00 -5.75
N GLY A 106 5.13 -12.90 -6.78
CA GLY A 106 3.82 -13.55 -6.83
C GLY A 106 2.74 -12.93 -5.94
N THR A 107 3.08 -11.94 -5.10
CA THR A 107 2.13 -11.29 -4.20
C THR A 107 1.13 -10.44 -4.98
N ARG A 108 -0.16 -10.57 -4.64
CA ARG A 108 -1.23 -9.74 -5.21
C ARG A 108 -1.21 -8.36 -4.57
N VAL A 109 -1.18 -7.31 -5.39
CA VAL A 109 -1.12 -5.93 -4.91
C VAL A 109 -2.23 -5.10 -5.54
N ALA A 110 -2.98 -4.37 -4.72
CA ALA A 110 -3.88 -3.32 -5.18
C ALA A 110 -3.28 -1.94 -4.86
N VAL A 111 -3.35 -1.02 -5.80
CA VAL A 111 -2.82 0.34 -5.67
C VAL A 111 -3.97 1.34 -5.75
N LEU A 112 -4.11 2.16 -4.71
CA LEU A 112 -5.03 3.29 -4.67
C LEU A 112 -4.24 4.59 -4.53
N CYS A 113 -4.62 5.62 -5.26
CA CYS A 113 -4.10 6.96 -5.05
C CYS A 113 -5.23 7.92 -4.73
N GLY A 114 -5.29 8.37 -3.49
CA GLY A 114 -6.24 9.38 -3.04
C GLY A 114 -5.82 10.78 -3.51
N SER A 115 -6.63 11.41 -4.36
CA SER A 115 -6.38 12.74 -4.88
C SER A 115 -7.66 13.59 -4.82
N PRO A 116 -7.57 14.91 -4.55
CA PRO A 116 -8.71 15.80 -4.70
C PRO A 116 -9.15 15.99 -6.15
N ARG A 117 -8.30 15.60 -7.10
CA ARG A 117 -8.58 15.63 -8.55
C ARG A 117 -8.64 14.21 -9.08
N ARG A 118 -9.73 13.84 -9.76
CA ARG A 118 -9.91 12.50 -10.37
C ARG A 118 -8.83 12.16 -11.42
N GLU A 119 -8.22 13.16 -12.03
CA GLU A 119 -7.15 13.03 -13.03
C GLU A 119 -5.74 13.08 -12.41
N GLY A 120 -5.66 13.26 -11.09
CA GLY A 120 -4.39 13.24 -10.37
C GLY A 120 -3.78 11.83 -10.25
N CYS A 121 -2.53 11.78 -9.84
CA CYS A 121 -1.82 10.52 -9.53
C CYS A 121 -1.47 9.62 -10.71
N THR A 122 -1.60 10.04 -11.94
CA THR A 122 -1.33 9.18 -13.10
C THR A 122 0.11 8.69 -13.13
N HIS A 123 1.07 9.60 -12.98
CA HIS A 123 2.50 9.28 -13.05
C HIS A 123 2.99 8.52 -11.80
N GLY A 124 2.58 8.98 -10.61
CA GLY A 124 2.95 8.32 -9.35
C GLY A 124 2.44 6.89 -9.28
N ARG A 125 1.20 6.67 -9.73
CA ARG A 125 0.59 5.35 -9.79
C ARG A 125 1.32 4.46 -10.82
N GLN A 126 1.61 4.96 -12.02
CA GLN A 126 2.37 4.23 -13.03
C GLN A 126 3.77 3.87 -12.56
N ALA A 127 4.49 4.79 -11.92
CA ALA A 127 5.81 4.55 -11.36
C ALA A 127 5.77 3.47 -10.26
N LEU A 128 4.75 3.50 -9.40
CA LEU A 128 4.55 2.47 -8.38
C LEU A 128 4.24 1.10 -9.00
N GLU A 129 3.33 1.03 -9.97
CA GLU A 129 3.02 -0.20 -10.69
C GLU A 129 4.27 -0.79 -11.37
N GLN A 130 5.08 0.05 -12.02
CA GLN A 130 6.32 -0.39 -12.66
C GLN A 130 7.30 -0.96 -11.62
N THR A 131 7.44 -0.30 -10.46
CA THR A 131 8.30 -0.76 -9.37
C THR A 131 7.84 -2.10 -8.82
N LEU A 132 6.53 -2.28 -8.61
CA LEU A 132 5.94 -3.52 -8.11
C LEU A 132 6.11 -4.68 -9.09
N ARG A 133 5.83 -4.44 -10.39
CA ARG A 133 6.01 -5.46 -11.43
C ARG A 133 7.47 -5.87 -11.61
N ALA A 134 8.41 -4.94 -11.46
CA ALA A 134 9.85 -5.24 -11.50
C ALA A 134 10.28 -6.17 -10.36
N GLN A 135 9.54 -6.21 -9.26
CA GLN A 135 9.75 -7.12 -8.12
C GLN A 135 8.88 -8.39 -8.20
N GLY A 136 8.24 -8.64 -9.33
CA GLY A 136 7.43 -9.84 -9.56
C GLY A 136 6.05 -9.84 -8.90
N ALA A 137 5.59 -8.69 -8.37
CA ALA A 137 4.24 -8.56 -7.83
C ALA A 137 3.16 -8.59 -8.93
N THR A 138 2.01 -9.15 -8.62
CA THR A 138 0.83 -9.12 -9.48
C THR A 138 -0.07 -7.95 -9.10
N VAL A 139 -0.02 -6.86 -9.87
CA VAL A 139 -0.91 -5.72 -9.66
C VAL A 139 -2.30 -6.07 -10.16
N VAL A 140 -3.21 -6.38 -9.24
CA VAL A 140 -4.58 -6.86 -9.52
C VAL A 140 -5.58 -5.72 -9.72
N MET A 141 -5.30 -4.55 -9.16
CA MET A 141 -6.08 -3.34 -9.33
C MET A 141 -5.20 -2.10 -9.15
N SER A 142 -5.48 -1.04 -9.92
CA SER A 142 -4.80 0.24 -9.75
C SER A 142 -5.75 1.37 -10.14
N ALA A 143 -6.05 2.29 -9.21
CA ALA A 143 -7.01 3.34 -9.42
C ALA A 143 -6.64 4.66 -8.75
N THR A 144 -7.01 5.78 -9.41
CA THR A 144 -7.08 7.08 -8.75
C THR A 144 -8.46 7.22 -8.12
N VAL A 145 -8.49 7.56 -6.84
CA VAL A 145 -9.71 7.73 -6.06
C VAL A 145 -9.88 9.22 -5.73
N GLY A 146 -11.00 9.80 -6.16
CA GLY A 146 -11.35 11.16 -5.78
C GLY A 146 -11.65 11.21 -4.28
N VAL A 147 -10.88 11.98 -3.51
CA VAL A 147 -11.13 12.20 -2.08
C VAL A 147 -11.42 13.68 -1.88
N VAL A 148 -12.67 14.01 -1.57
CA VAL A 148 -13.07 15.39 -1.35
C VAL A 148 -12.37 16.00 -0.12
N ALA A 149 -12.27 17.32 -0.09
CA ALA A 149 -11.54 18.01 0.99
C ALA A 149 -12.11 17.72 2.39
N ALA A 150 -13.42 17.48 2.50
CA ALA A 150 -14.09 17.11 3.75
C ALA A 150 -13.65 15.75 4.29
N ASP A 151 -13.28 14.82 3.38
CA ASP A 151 -12.85 13.46 3.73
C ASP A 151 -11.34 13.39 3.99
N LYS A 152 -10.60 14.45 3.70
CA LYS A 152 -9.16 14.51 3.97
C LYS A 152 -8.91 14.50 5.47
N GLY A 153 -8.36 13.41 5.97
CA GLY A 153 -8.12 13.19 7.40
C GLY A 153 -9.37 12.85 8.21
N ALA A 154 -10.52 12.64 7.54
CA ALA A 154 -11.70 12.10 8.19
C ALA A 154 -11.48 10.65 8.61
N GLU A 155 -12.16 10.22 9.64
CA GLU A 155 -12.19 8.79 10.01
C GLU A 155 -12.98 7.97 8.99
N GLU A 156 -13.89 8.61 8.28
CA GLU A 156 -14.82 8.00 7.33
C GLU A 156 -14.83 8.75 6.00
N LEU A 157 -14.78 7.99 4.89
CA LEU A 157 -15.08 8.53 3.58
C LEU A 157 -16.58 8.64 3.41
N HIS A 158 -17.06 9.80 2.96
CA HIS A 158 -18.47 10.07 2.71
C HIS A 158 -18.86 9.89 1.23
N ASP A 159 -17.87 10.03 0.30
CA ASP A 159 -18.11 9.82 -1.12
C ASP A 159 -18.32 8.33 -1.41
N PRO A 160 -19.53 7.89 -1.83
CA PRO A 160 -19.79 6.49 -2.14
C PRO A 160 -18.85 5.91 -3.20
N ALA A 161 -18.45 6.72 -4.20
CA ALA A 161 -17.54 6.26 -5.24
C ALA A 161 -16.12 5.96 -4.69
N ALA A 162 -15.68 6.70 -3.67
CA ALA A 162 -14.43 6.43 -3.00
C ALA A 162 -14.50 5.15 -2.14
N VAL A 163 -15.62 4.94 -1.45
CA VAL A 163 -15.88 3.70 -0.71
C VAL A 163 -15.94 2.49 -1.65
N ASP A 164 -16.66 2.60 -2.77
CA ASP A 164 -16.76 1.53 -3.77
C ASP A 164 -15.40 1.15 -4.35
N ALA A 165 -14.52 2.13 -4.59
CA ALA A 165 -13.17 1.87 -5.07
C ALA A 165 -12.33 1.06 -4.05
N VAL A 166 -12.46 1.36 -2.74
CA VAL A 166 -11.80 0.59 -1.68
C VAL A 166 -12.35 -0.84 -1.61
N VAL A 167 -13.67 -1.00 -1.66
CA VAL A 167 -14.31 -2.33 -1.67
C VAL A 167 -13.89 -3.14 -2.89
N ALA A 168 -13.81 -2.51 -4.07
CA ALA A 168 -13.32 -3.16 -5.28
C ALA A 168 -11.86 -3.63 -5.15
N ALA A 169 -11.00 -2.84 -4.49
CA ALA A 169 -9.61 -3.21 -4.24
C ALA A 169 -9.52 -4.45 -3.31
N ILE A 170 -10.29 -4.48 -2.22
CA ILE A 170 -10.34 -5.63 -1.32
C ILE A 170 -10.83 -6.88 -2.09
N ARG A 171 -11.89 -6.77 -2.88
CA ARG A 171 -12.41 -7.87 -3.71
C ARG A 171 -11.38 -8.37 -4.72
N ALA A 172 -10.67 -7.44 -5.39
CA ALA A 172 -9.63 -7.81 -6.34
C ALA A 172 -8.48 -8.56 -5.66
N LEU A 173 -8.09 -8.19 -4.44
CA LEU A 173 -7.09 -8.92 -3.66
C LEU A 173 -7.58 -10.31 -3.25
N SER A 174 -8.86 -10.44 -2.90
CA SER A 174 -9.47 -11.69 -2.40
C SER A 174 -9.96 -12.65 -3.48
N ALA A 175 -9.88 -12.27 -4.74
CA ALA A 175 -10.24 -13.16 -5.83
C ALA A 175 -9.26 -14.35 -5.91
N PRO A 176 -9.71 -15.54 -6.31
CA PRO A 176 -8.85 -16.72 -6.47
C PRO A 176 -7.83 -16.55 -7.60
#